data_8e834cee98f59736062e02c32bedd51a
#
_entry.id   8e834cee98f59736062e02c32bedd51a
#
_cell.length_a   1.000
_cell.length_b   1.000
_cell.length_c   1.000
_cell.angle_alpha   90.00
_cell.angle_beta   90.00
_cell.angle_gamma   90.00
#
_symmetry.space_group_name_H-M   'P 1'
#
loop_
_entity.id
_entity.type
_entity.pdbx_description
1 polymer ?
#
loop_
_entity_poly.entity_id
_entity_poly.type
_entity_poly.pdbx_seq_one_letter_code
_entity_poly.pdbx_strand_id
1 'polypeptide(L)'
;MNGWPQMPARRLPRQSLLNNHPLEFVAPVNKTTLRLIVTAALVALSWPVTAQVAPDGGFSEPLKCTLDRDCWIINVPDADSGPKVTDHRCGFRTYGGHKGTDFAIRDFRALDSGVAVVAAAPGIVTSARDGADEHFLLNAEVRKSIERKAYGNRVIIEHIGGWESQYWHLRKGSIAVKLGDRIARGQKLGLEGMAGRTEFPHVHIQFHKDGKIVDPFIGEAVGAGCGRPTRPLWAKSARVQYLSFALYAAGFSDHSVTGNAVYSSARSPVSLPR
;
A
#
# COMPACT_ATOMS: atom_id res chain seq x y z
N MET A 1 4.80 -50.61 9.15
CA MET A 1 6.11 -51.09 9.63
C MET A 1 7.15 -50.81 8.57
N ASN A 2 7.91 -49.76 8.70
CA ASN A 2 9.18 -49.59 8.00
C ASN A 2 9.94 -48.48 8.71
N GLY A 3 11.02 -48.92 9.40
CA GLY A 3 11.83 -48.12 10.28
C GLY A 3 12.84 -47.24 9.48
N TRP A 4 13.10 -46.09 10.02
CA TRP A 4 14.19 -45.21 9.62
C TRP A 4 15.52 -45.65 10.25
N PRO A 5 16.64 -45.63 9.56
CA PRO A 5 17.93 -45.99 10.15
C PRO A 5 18.48 -44.85 11.01
N GLN A 6 18.94 -45.22 12.20
CA GLN A 6 19.62 -44.36 13.17
C GLN A 6 21.08 -44.10 12.68
N MET A 7 21.51 -42.85 12.65
CA MET A 7 22.90 -42.48 12.40
C MET A 7 23.71 -42.49 13.71
N PRO A 8 24.97 -42.94 13.69
CA PRO A 8 25.81 -43.01 14.88
C PRO A 8 26.39 -41.67 15.28
N ALA A 9 26.40 -41.42 16.60
CA ALA A 9 26.99 -40.25 17.21
C ALA A 9 28.50 -40.16 17.00
N ARG A 10 28.98 -39.09 16.37
CA ARG A 10 30.42 -38.77 16.29
C ARG A 10 30.89 -38.15 17.61
N ARG A 11 31.82 -38.81 18.26
CA ARG A 11 32.62 -38.27 19.38
C ARG A 11 33.60 -37.23 18.87
N LEU A 12 33.59 -36.05 19.46
CA LEU A 12 34.61 -35.02 19.30
C LEU A 12 35.83 -35.32 20.21
N PRO A 13 37.08 -35.11 19.76
CA PRO A 13 38.24 -35.30 20.60
C PRO A 13 38.40 -34.15 21.62
N ARG A 14 38.75 -34.52 22.84
CA ARG A 14 39.26 -33.58 23.88
C ARG A 14 40.64 -33.10 23.44
N GLN A 15 40.79 -31.81 23.23
CA GLN A 15 42.11 -31.16 23.24
C GLN A 15 42.25 -30.35 24.53
N SER A 16 43.18 -30.86 25.34
CA SER A 16 43.77 -30.13 26.48
C SER A 16 44.94 -29.29 25.93
N LEU A 17 44.85 -27.98 25.99
CA LEU A 17 46.01 -27.13 25.89
C LEU A 17 45.91 -26.04 26.96
N LEU A 18 46.65 -26.26 28.04
CA LEU A 18 47.03 -25.23 29.00
C LEU A 18 48.02 -24.31 28.29
N ASN A 19 47.63 -23.12 27.93
CA ASN A 19 48.57 -22.05 27.58
C ASN A 19 48.53 -21.00 28.68
N ASN A 20 49.62 -21.01 29.48
CA ASN A 20 49.99 -19.93 30.39
C ASN A 20 50.34 -18.70 29.55
N HIS A 21 49.46 -17.69 29.49
CA HIS A 21 49.83 -16.33 29.10
C HIS A 21 50.09 -15.47 30.35
N PRO A 22 51.15 -14.67 30.36
CA PRO A 22 51.40 -13.75 31.44
C PRO A 22 50.30 -12.66 31.50
N LEU A 23 49.89 -12.32 32.73
CA LEU A 23 48.95 -11.24 33.00
C LEU A 23 49.59 -9.92 32.53
N GLU A 24 49.11 -9.36 31.45
CA GLU A 24 49.43 -7.99 31.08
C GLU A 24 48.82 -7.02 32.12
N PHE A 25 49.66 -6.18 32.66
CA PHE A 25 49.32 -5.10 33.60
C PHE A 25 48.41 -4.10 32.88
N VAL A 26 47.13 -4.12 33.17
CA VAL A 26 46.20 -3.06 32.72
C VAL A 26 46.43 -1.85 33.61
N ALA A 27 46.97 -0.79 33.03
CA ALA A 27 47.14 0.48 33.72
C ALA A 27 45.81 1.06 34.18
N PRO A 28 45.71 1.67 35.37
CA PRO A 28 44.45 2.25 35.85
C PRO A 28 43.99 3.38 34.93
N VAL A 29 42.79 3.23 34.30
CA VAL A 29 42.19 4.29 33.52
C VAL A 29 41.82 5.45 34.44
N ASN A 30 42.37 6.62 34.16
CA ASN A 30 42.11 7.84 34.95
C ASN A 30 40.61 8.19 34.82
N LYS A 31 39.99 8.52 35.99
CA LYS A 31 38.55 8.85 36.08
C LYS A 31 38.14 10.01 35.16
N THR A 32 39.05 10.87 34.78
CA THR A 32 38.81 11.96 33.83
C THR A 32 38.67 11.47 32.40
N THR A 33 39.46 10.45 31.98
CA THR A 33 39.39 9.85 30.66
C THR A 33 38.09 9.04 30.47
N LEU A 34 37.62 8.37 31.52
CA LEU A 34 36.35 7.62 31.50
C LEU A 34 35.14 8.56 31.37
N ARG A 35 35.16 9.75 31.96
CA ARG A 35 34.08 10.75 31.81
C ARG A 35 33.99 11.31 30.38
N LEU A 36 35.11 11.52 29.73
CA LEU A 36 35.17 12.00 28.35
C LEU A 36 34.65 10.93 27.34
N ILE A 37 34.94 9.65 27.57
CA ILE A 37 34.47 8.55 26.73
C ILE A 37 32.94 8.35 26.86
N VAL A 38 32.40 8.48 28.09
CA VAL A 38 30.96 8.35 28.34
C VAL A 38 30.18 9.51 27.72
N THR A 39 30.72 10.75 27.77
CA THR A 39 30.08 11.92 27.14
C THR A 39 30.13 11.86 25.62
N ALA A 40 31.20 11.36 25.01
CA ALA A 40 31.31 11.17 23.57
C ALA A 40 30.38 10.07 23.05
N ALA A 41 30.21 8.98 23.83
CA ALA A 41 29.32 7.88 23.46
C ALA A 41 27.80 8.25 23.50
N LEU A 42 27.42 9.18 24.40
CA LEU A 42 26.03 9.66 24.50
C LEU A 42 25.65 10.65 23.38
N VAL A 43 26.63 11.37 22.83
CA VAL A 43 26.36 12.27 21.68
C VAL A 43 26.24 11.50 20.36
N ALA A 44 26.85 10.33 20.26
CA ALA A 44 26.80 9.51 19.03
C ALA A 44 25.48 8.72 18.82
N LEU A 45 24.58 8.69 19.80
CA LEU A 45 23.33 7.93 19.75
C LEU A 45 22.08 8.74 19.40
N SER A 46 22.21 10.06 19.21
CA SER A 46 21.14 10.87 18.63
C SER A 46 21.20 10.82 17.10
N TRP A 47 20.84 9.70 16.51
CA TRP A 47 20.52 9.66 15.09
C TRP A 47 19.31 10.56 14.92
N PRO A 48 19.36 11.55 14.03
CA PRO A 48 18.16 12.30 13.70
C PRO A 48 17.15 11.29 13.19
N VAL A 49 15.98 11.21 13.81
CA VAL A 49 14.82 10.61 13.22
C VAL A 49 14.59 11.40 11.94
N THR A 50 15.15 10.94 10.83
CA THR A 50 14.90 11.55 9.52
C THR A 50 13.40 11.41 9.29
N ALA A 51 12.70 12.54 9.40
CA ALA A 51 11.29 12.60 9.03
C ALA A 51 11.17 11.95 7.65
N GLN A 52 10.24 11.01 7.51
CA GLN A 52 9.96 10.37 6.23
C GLN A 52 9.40 11.45 5.30
N VAL A 53 10.29 12.11 4.56
CA VAL A 53 9.90 13.14 3.61
C VAL A 53 9.47 12.43 2.33
N ALA A 54 8.23 12.64 1.91
CA ALA A 54 7.75 12.19 0.62
C ALA A 54 8.60 12.80 -0.52
N PRO A 55 8.58 12.23 -1.73
CA PRO A 55 9.20 12.84 -2.90
C PRO A 55 8.81 14.31 -3.01
N ASP A 56 9.71 15.17 -3.53
CA ASP A 56 9.51 16.62 -3.58
C ASP A 56 8.11 17.03 -4.04
N GLY A 57 7.43 17.78 -3.15
CA GLY A 57 6.05 18.20 -3.33
C GLY A 57 4.99 17.18 -2.92
N GLY A 58 5.35 16.04 -2.30
CA GLY A 58 4.40 15.01 -1.89
C GLY A 58 3.87 14.16 -3.04
N PHE A 59 2.84 13.34 -2.81
CA PHE A 59 2.16 12.55 -3.82
C PHE A 59 0.90 13.26 -4.33
N SER A 60 0.69 13.29 -5.65
CA SER A 60 -0.56 13.77 -6.25
C SER A 60 -1.59 12.64 -6.40
N GLU A 61 -2.82 13.02 -6.73
CA GLU A 61 -3.90 12.06 -7.03
C GLU A 61 -3.50 11.14 -8.18
N PRO A 62 -3.86 9.83 -8.13
CA PRO A 62 -3.49 8.85 -9.14
C PRO A 62 -4.41 8.84 -10.36
N LEU A 63 -5.51 9.60 -10.34
CA LEU A 63 -6.48 9.68 -11.42
C LEU A 63 -6.52 11.07 -12.06
N LYS A 64 -6.70 11.11 -13.38
CA LYS A 64 -6.97 12.37 -14.08
C LYS A 64 -8.45 12.71 -14.02
N CYS A 65 -8.88 13.24 -12.89
CA CYS A 65 -10.26 13.62 -12.58
C CYS A 65 -10.28 14.82 -11.63
N THR A 66 -11.46 15.28 -11.27
CA THR A 66 -11.65 16.27 -10.21
C THR A 66 -12.27 15.58 -9.00
N LEU A 67 -11.51 15.49 -7.89
CA LEU A 67 -12.00 14.91 -6.65
C LEU A 67 -13.32 15.57 -6.22
N ASP A 68 -14.21 14.77 -5.64
CA ASP A 68 -15.54 15.13 -5.15
C ASP A 68 -16.54 15.58 -6.24
N ARG A 69 -16.15 15.45 -7.53
CA ARG A 69 -17.03 15.71 -8.68
C ARG A 69 -17.10 14.54 -9.66
N ASP A 70 -15.94 14.03 -10.09
CA ASP A 70 -15.83 12.97 -11.10
C ASP A 70 -15.23 11.69 -10.53
N CYS A 71 -14.58 11.78 -9.38
CA CYS A 71 -13.98 10.70 -8.63
C CYS A 71 -13.95 10.99 -7.14
N TRP A 72 -13.84 9.94 -6.33
CA TRP A 72 -13.89 10.03 -4.86
C TRP A 72 -12.90 9.07 -4.23
N ILE A 73 -12.39 9.41 -3.05
CA ILE A 73 -11.73 8.45 -2.18
C ILE A 73 -12.84 7.70 -1.45
N ILE A 74 -12.86 6.38 -1.58
CA ILE A 74 -13.90 5.54 -0.96
C ILE A 74 -13.35 4.70 0.20
N ASN A 75 -12.12 4.21 0.11
CA ASN A 75 -11.46 3.54 1.22
C ASN A 75 -10.06 4.12 1.43
N VAL A 76 -9.63 4.13 2.68
CA VAL A 76 -8.28 4.48 3.11
C VAL A 76 -7.62 3.28 3.79
N PRO A 77 -6.31 3.30 4.11
CA PRO A 77 -5.66 2.17 4.78
C PRO A 77 -6.32 1.80 6.12
N ASP A 78 -6.30 0.50 6.44
CA ASP A 78 -6.72 0.00 7.76
C ASP A 78 -5.65 0.35 8.80
N ALA A 79 -6.05 1.12 9.80
CA ALA A 79 -5.15 1.54 10.87
C ALA A 79 -4.98 0.49 11.97
N ASP A 80 -5.78 -0.59 11.98
CA ASP A 80 -5.64 -1.66 12.94
C ASP A 80 -4.81 -2.83 12.37
N SER A 81 -3.84 -3.30 13.13
CA SER A 81 -3.05 -4.49 12.76
C SER A 81 -3.67 -5.80 13.25
N GLY A 82 -4.74 -5.73 14.02
CA GLY A 82 -5.47 -6.86 14.60
C GLY A 82 -6.82 -7.10 13.91
N PRO A 83 -7.81 -7.59 14.65
CA PRO A 83 -9.12 -7.96 14.09
C PRO A 83 -10.11 -6.79 13.94
N LYS A 84 -9.79 -5.61 14.48
CA LYS A 84 -10.64 -4.44 14.33
C LYS A 84 -10.47 -3.84 12.94
N VAL A 85 -11.50 -3.21 12.44
CA VAL A 85 -11.50 -2.50 11.16
C VAL A 85 -11.71 -1.03 11.47
N THR A 86 -10.68 -0.20 11.29
CA THR A 86 -10.76 1.22 11.57
C THR A 86 -9.78 2.01 10.72
N ASP A 87 -10.17 3.19 10.26
CA ASP A 87 -9.28 4.08 9.54
C ASP A 87 -8.44 4.96 10.50
N HIS A 88 -7.52 5.74 9.96
CA HIS A 88 -6.63 6.61 10.73
C HIS A 88 -7.34 7.65 11.62
N ARG A 89 -8.61 7.95 11.37
CA ARG A 89 -9.45 8.85 12.17
C ARG A 89 -10.39 8.13 13.13
N CYS A 90 -10.17 6.83 13.34
CA CYS A 90 -11.02 5.94 14.12
C CYS A 90 -12.44 5.79 13.56
N GLY A 91 -12.62 6.01 12.26
CA GLY A 91 -13.86 5.82 11.52
C GLY A 91 -13.88 4.47 10.79
N PHE A 92 -14.85 4.32 9.88
CA PHE A 92 -15.15 3.07 9.19
C PHE A 92 -14.86 3.15 7.68
N ARG A 93 -14.04 4.10 7.23
CA ARG A 93 -13.75 4.29 5.82
C ARG A 93 -12.63 3.38 5.32
N THR A 94 -12.73 2.11 5.68
CA THR A 94 -11.77 1.07 5.35
C THR A 94 -12.41 -0.31 5.45
N TYR A 95 -11.66 -1.35 5.10
CA TYR A 95 -12.03 -2.76 5.37
C TYR A 95 -10.81 -3.52 5.91
N GLY A 96 -11.05 -4.66 6.56
CA GLY A 96 -10.00 -5.40 7.28
C GLY A 96 -8.81 -5.74 6.39
N GLY A 97 -7.64 -5.28 6.81
CA GLY A 97 -6.37 -5.49 6.13
C GLY A 97 -6.16 -4.65 4.87
N HIS A 98 -6.95 -3.60 4.63
CA HIS A 98 -6.74 -2.67 3.51
C HIS A 98 -5.44 -1.90 3.65
N LYS A 99 -4.63 -1.90 2.60
CA LYS A 99 -3.24 -1.39 2.66
C LYS A 99 -3.01 -0.12 1.85
N GLY A 100 -3.99 0.35 1.11
CA GLY A 100 -3.86 1.51 0.25
C GLY A 100 -5.04 2.47 0.32
N THR A 101 -5.13 3.33 -0.66
CA THR A 101 -6.23 4.27 -0.85
C THR A 101 -6.95 3.94 -2.15
N ASP A 102 -8.26 3.78 -2.10
CA ASP A 102 -9.08 3.48 -3.26
C ASP A 102 -9.72 4.76 -3.80
N PHE A 103 -9.35 5.11 -5.02
CA PHE A 103 -9.94 6.22 -5.78
C PHE A 103 -10.90 5.65 -6.81
N ALA A 104 -12.19 5.86 -6.61
CA ALA A 104 -13.24 5.39 -7.51
C ALA A 104 -13.71 6.48 -8.46
N ILE A 105 -14.11 6.08 -9.66
CA ILE A 105 -14.80 6.93 -10.63
C ILE A 105 -16.31 6.83 -10.44
N ARG A 106 -17.04 7.74 -11.08
CA ARG A 106 -18.47 7.92 -10.84
C ARG A 106 -19.34 6.70 -11.17
N ASP A 107 -19.04 6.02 -12.29
CA ASP A 107 -19.90 4.95 -12.81
C ASP A 107 -19.21 4.15 -13.93
N PHE A 108 -19.87 3.13 -14.44
CA PHE A 108 -19.38 2.32 -15.56
C PHE A 108 -19.29 3.08 -16.88
N ARG A 109 -20.04 4.15 -17.09
CA ARG A 109 -19.89 4.98 -18.29
C ARG A 109 -18.55 5.73 -18.24
N ALA A 110 -18.18 6.21 -17.08
CA ALA A 110 -16.85 6.80 -16.87
C ALA A 110 -15.75 5.75 -17.08
N LEU A 111 -15.96 4.51 -16.61
CA LEU A 111 -15.06 3.40 -16.89
C LEU A 111 -14.94 3.18 -18.40
N ASP A 112 -16.04 3.01 -19.13
CA ASP A 112 -16.05 2.78 -20.59
C ASP A 112 -15.35 3.91 -21.36
N SER A 113 -15.56 5.16 -20.94
CA SER A 113 -14.91 6.35 -21.53
C SER A 113 -13.41 6.37 -21.32
N GLY A 114 -12.90 5.68 -20.29
CA GLY A 114 -11.49 5.56 -19.99
C GLY A 114 -10.93 6.73 -19.18
N VAL A 115 -10.89 6.58 -17.88
CA VAL A 115 -10.20 7.53 -16.97
C VAL A 115 -8.74 7.16 -16.84
N ALA A 116 -7.84 8.12 -17.05
CA ALA A 116 -6.40 7.86 -17.00
C ALA A 116 -5.92 7.71 -15.56
N VAL A 117 -5.20 6.62 -15.31
CA VAL A 117 -4.35 6.45 -14.12
C VAL A 117 -3.02 7.13 -14.42
N VAL A 118 -2.57 7.99 -13.50
CA VAL A 118 -1.37 8.82 -13.66
C VAL A 118 -0.41 8.65 -12.48
N ALA A 119 0.87 8.88 -12.73
CA ALA A 119 1.91 8.77 -11.71
C ALA A 119 1.79 9.86 -10.65
N ALA A 120 1.71 9.47 -9.38
CA ALA A 120 1.60 10.38 -8.24
C ALA A 120 2.88 11.16 -7.94
N ALA A 121 4.05 10.68 -8.41
CA ALA A 121 5.36 11.34 -8.29
C ALA A 121 6.30 10.88 -9.41
N PRO A 122 7.40 11.60 -9.69
CA PRO A 122 8.41 11.17 -10.64
C PRO A 122 9.15 9.92 -10.15
N GLY A 123 9.56 9.03 -11.06
CA GLY A 123 10.31 7.83 -10.69
C GLY A 123 10.68 6.94 -11.87
N ILE A 124 10.96 5.68 -11.58
CA ILE A 124 11.31 4.63 -12.55
C ILE A 124 10.33 3.48 -12.38
N VAL A 125 9.80 2.96 -13.48
CA VAL A 125 8.92 1.78 -13.45
C VAL A 125 9.76 0.54 -13.11
N THR A 126 9.43 -0.11 -11.99
CA THR A 126 10.07 -1.34 -11.53
C THR A 126 9.23 -2.58 -11.81
N SER A 127 7.93 -2.40 -12.12
CA SER A 127 7.05 -3.48 -12.56
C SER A 127 5.91 -2.92 -13.39
N ALA A 128 5.60 -3.59 -14.49
CA ALA A 128 4.39 -3.36 -15.27
C ALA A 128 3.81 -4.74 -15.63
N ARG A 129 2.63 -5.05 -15.11
CA ARG A 129 1.92 -6.32 -15.35
C ARG A 129 0.57 -6.02 -15.94
N ASP A 130 0.33 -6.56 -17.14
CA ASP A 130 -0.93 -6.46 -17.88
C ASP A 130 -1.47 -7.85 -18.22
N GLY A 131 -2.67 -7.91 -18.79
CA GLY A 131 -3.30 -9.13 -19.34
C GLY A 131 -4.23 -9.85 -18.37
N ALA A 132 -4.35 -9.42 -17.11
CA ALA A 132 -5.38 -9.95 -16.22
C ALA A 132 -6.77 -9.45 -16.65
N ASP A 133 -7.74 -10.37 -16.70
CA ASP A 133 -9.13 -10.05 -17.06
C ASP A 133 -9.81 -9.19 -15.99
N GLU A 134 -10.78 -8.42 -16.45
CA GLU A 134 -11.66 -7.63 -15.57
C GLU A 134 -12.85 -8.48 -15.14
N HIS A 135 -13.16 -8.46 -13.85
CA HIS A 135 -14.20 -9.28 -13.28
C HIS A 135 -15.03 -8.49 -12.27
N PHE A 136 -16.34 -8.70 -12.33
CA PHE A 136 -17.21 -8.34 -11.23
C PHE A 136 -17.22 -9.45 -10.19
N LEU A 137 -16.84 -9.18 -8.96
CA LEU A 137 -16.91 -10.14 -7.86
C LEU A 137 -18.35 -10.36 -7.35
N LEU A 138 -19.32 -10.47 -8.26
CA LEU A 138 -20.72 -10.58 -7.90
C LEU A 138 -21.15 -11.96 -7.42
N ASN A 139 -20.33 -13.00 -7.64
CA ASN A 139 -20.63 -14.32 -7.13
C ASN A 139 -19.44 -15.02 -6.49
N ALA A 140 -19.73 -16.01 -5.65
CA ALA A 140 -18.72 -16.74 -4.90
C ALA A 140 -17.76 -17.55 -5.79
N GLU A 141 -18.20 -18.01 -6.96
CA GLU A 141 -17.39 -18.81 -7.89
C GLU A 141 -16.33 -17.94 -8.56
N VAL A 142 -16.72 -16.75 -9.04
CA VAL A 142 -15.80 -15.76 -9.61
C VAL A 142 -14.79 -15.33 -8.54
N ARG A 143 -15.25 -15.02 -7.33
CA ARG A 143 -14.36 -14.69 -6.19
C ARG A 143 -13.33 -15.79 -5.95
N LYS A 144 -13.74 -17.06 -5.87
CA LYS A 144 -12.86 -18.20 -5.65
C LYS A 144 -11.86 -18.43 -6.81
N SER A 145 -12.28 -18.19 -8.05
CA SER A 145 -11.41 -18.31 -9.23
C SER A 145 -10.30 -17.24 -9.25
N ILE A 146 -10.58 -16.06 -8.72
CA ILE A 146 -9.69 -14.92 -8.68
C ILE A 146 -8.72 -14.98 -7.47
N GLU A 147 -9.08 -15.65 -6.37
CA GLU A 147 -8.26 -15.72 -5.15
C GLU A 147 -6.80 -16.13 -5.41
N ARG A 148 -6.55 -17.01 -6.36
CA ARG A 148 -5.20 -17.39 -6.78
C ARG A 148 -4.50 -16.39 -7.71
N LYS A 149 -5.24 -15.43 -8.30
CA LYS A 149 -4.75 -14.40 -9.24
C LYS A 149 -5.12 -12.98 -8.78
N ALA A 150 -5.23 -12.79 -7.47
CA ALA A 150 -5.78 -11.61 -6.80
C ALA A 150 -5.14 -10.26 -7.19
N TYR A 151 -3.97 -10.34 -7.80
CA TYR A 151 -3.16 -9.18 -8.16
C TYR A 151 -3.47 -8.68 -9.57
N GLY A 152 -4.59 -8.21 -9.93
CA GLY A 152 -4.92 -7.66 -11.24
C GLY A 152 -3.77 -7.00 -12.05
N ASN A 153 -4.08 -6.17 -13.00
CA ASN A 153 -3.08 -5.39 -13.74
C ASN A 153 -2.51 -4.29 -12.84
N ARG A 154 -1.20 -4.04 -12.92
CA ARG A 154 -0.54 -3.09 -12.02
C ARG A 154 0.68 -2.43 -12.65
N VAL A 155 0.99 -1.24 -12.15
CA VAL A 155 2.28 -0.56 -12.34
C VAL A 155 2.89 -0.28 -10.97
N ILE A 156 4.20 -0.46 -10.85
CA ILE A 156 4.98 -0.11 -9.67
C ILE A 156 6.05 0.88 -10.09
N ILE A 157 6.19 1.98 -9.34
CA ILE A 157 7.17 3.03 -9.59
C ILE A 157 8.01 3.22 -8.33
N GLU A 158 9.32 3.10 -8.49
CA GLU A 158 10.29 3.49 -7.48
C GLU A 158 10.61 4.98 -7.61
N HIS A 159 10.63 5.68 -6.49
CA HIS A 159 10.93 7.09 -6.37
C HIS A 159 12.22 7.33 -5.59
N ILE A 160 12.72 8.55 -5.62
CA ILE A 160 13.89 8.93 -4.81
C ILE A 160 13.64 8.68 -3.32
N GLY A 161 14.72 8.42 -2.58
CA GLY A 161 14.67 8.28 -1.11
C GLY A 161 14.00 7.00 -0.63
N GLY A 162 13.98 5.92 -1.41
CA GLY A 162 13.42 4.60 -0.99
C GLY A 162 11.89 4.56 -0.94
N TRP A 163 11.23 5.49 -1.62
CA TRP A 163 9.78 5.46 -1.80
C TRP A 163 9.38 4.61 -3.00
N GLU A 164 8.19 4.00 -2.92
CA GLU A 164 7.56 3.26 -4.00
C GLU A 164 6.06 3.56 -4.00
N SER A 165 5.46 3.68 -5.19
CA SER A 165 4.01 3.71 -5.38
C SER A 165 3.57 2.56 -6.28
N GLN A 166 2.48 1.91 -5.89
CA GLN A 166 1.88 0.79 -6.60
C GLN A 166 0.46 1.15 -7.00
N TYR A 167 0.12 0.93 -8.29
CA TYR A 167 -1.18 1.23 -8.89
C TYR A 167 -1.80 -0.08 -9.34
N TRP A 168 -2.96 -0.42 -8.80
CA TRP A 168 -3.62 -1.71 -9.02
C TRP A 168 -4.96 -1.55 -9.72
N HIS A 169 -5.48 -2.66 -10.23
CA HIS A 169 -6.78 -2.79 -10.90
C HIS A 169 -6.88 -2.06 -12.24
N LEU A 170 -5.75 -1.79 -12.90
CA LEU A 170 -5.74 -1.15 -14.20
C LEU A 170 -6.47 -2.01 -15.25
N ARG A 171 -7.06 -1.35 -16.25
CA ARG A 171 -7.76 -1.99 -17.35
C ARG A 171 -6.82 -2.87 -18.16
N LYS A 172 -7.31 -4.07 -18.54
CA LYS A 172 -6.58 -5.00 -19.41
C LYS A 172 -6.21 -4.34 -20.73
N GLY A 173 -4.95 -4.48 -21.13
CA GLY A 173 -4.41 -3.93 -22.38
C GLY A 173 -4.23 -2.42 -22.40
N SER A 174 -4.34 -1.73 -21.24
CA SER A 174 -4.24 -0.28 -21.18
C SER A 174 -2.91 0.25 -20.64
N ILE A 175 -2.05 -0.60 -20.10
CA ILE A 175 -0.79 -0.17 -19.52
C ILE A 175 0.10 0.43 -20.61
N ALA A 176 0.47 1.70 -20.43
CA ALA A 176 1.17 2.52 -21.40
C ALA A 176 2.67 2.69 -21.11
N VAL A 177 3.18 1.96 -20.12
CA VAL A 177 4.57 2.04 -19.64
C VAL A 177 5.17 0.65 -19.48
N LYS A 178 6.50 0.55 -19.47
CA LYS A 178 7.23 -0.70 -19.31
C LYS A 178 8.34 -0.58 -18.28
N LEU A 179 8.85 -1.71 -17.82
CA LEU A 179 9.99 -1.80 -16.92
C LEU A 179 11.15 -0.92 -17.39
N GLY A 180 11.68 -0.10 -16.49
CA GLY A 180 12.80 0.81 -16.71
C GLY A 180 12.42 2.19 -17.24
N ASP A 181 11.15 2.43 -17.61
CA ASP A 181 10.73 3.76 -18.09
C ASP A 181 10.88 4.80 -16.97
N ARG A 182 11.44 5.96 -17.32
CA ARG A 182 11.45 7.16 -16.47
C ARG A 182 10.12 7.89 -16.59
N ILE A 183 9.48 8.11 -15.44
CA ILE A 183 8.13 8.64 -15.36
C ILE A 183 8.14 10.03 -14.72
N ALA A 184 7.43 10.96 -15.32
CA ALA A 184 7.14 12.26 -14.72
C ALA A 184 5.85 12.18 -13.89
N ARG A 185 5.70 13.05 -12.87
CA ARG A 185 4.44 13.24 -12.16
C ARG A 185 3.31 13.55 -13.15
N GLY A 186 2.14 12.93 -12.98
CA GLY A 186 0.98 13.12 -13.86
C GLY A 186 1.09 12.41 -15.21
N GLN A 187 2.19 11.72 -15.50
CA GLN A 187 2.31 10.92 -16.72
C GLN A 187 1.33 9.73 -16.66
N LYS A 188 0.64 9.48 -17.78
CA LYS A 188 -0.29 8.36 -17.90
C LYS A 188 0.44 7.03 -17.77
N LEU A 189 -0.10 6.17 -16.90
CA LEU A 189 0.36 4.79 -16.67
C LEU A 189 -0.53 3.76 -17.37
N GLY A 190 -1.83 4.05 -17.49
CA GLY A 190 -2.85 3.20 -18.08
C GLY A 190 -4.22 3.82 -17.92
N LEU A 191 -5.24 2.99 -17.95
CA LEU A 191 -6.61 3.38 -17.65
C LEU A 191 -7.09 2.66 -16.39
N GLU A 192 -7.98 3.29 -15.64
CA GLU A 192 -8.70 2.66 -14.56
C GLU A 192 -9.51 1.47 -15.09
N GLY A 193 -9.60 0.42 -14.29
CA GLY A 193 -10.24 -0.83 -14.64
C GLY A 193 -10.83 -1.56 -13.46
N MET A 194 -10.98 -2.86 -13.62
CA MET A 194 -11.50 -3.79 -12.62
C MET A 194 -10.72 -5.11 -12.61
N ALA A 195 -9.46 -5.10 -13.03
CA ALA A 195 -8.66 -6.32 -13.08
C ALA A 195 -8.25 -6.77 -11.67
N GLY A 196 -8.48 -8.05 -11.38
CA GLY A 196 -8.19 -8.64 -10.08
C GLY A 196 -9.38 -8.61 -9.13
N ARG A 197 -9.11 -8.53 -7.81
CA ARG A 197 -10.14 -8.58 -6.78
C ARG A 197 -10.75 -7.21 -6.53
N THR A 198 -11.77 -6.86 -7.29
CA THR A 198 -12.51 -5.60 -7.16
C THR A 198 -14.01 -5.82 -7.24
N GLU A 199 -14.81 -4.96 -6.62
CA GLU A 199 -16.27 -4.98 -6.64
C GLU A 199 -16.87 -3.80 -7.42
N PHE A 200 -16.06 -2.78 -7.70
CA PHE A 200 -16.44 -1.57 -8.44
C PHE A 200 -15.20 -0.96 -9.12
N PRO A 201 -15.38 -0.09 -10.13
CA PRO A 201 -14.26 0.60 -10.79
C PRO A 201 -13.51 1.52 -9.82
N HIS A 202 -12.23 1.22 -9.59
CA HIS A 202 -11.34 2.07 -8.80
C HIS A 202 -9.88 1.77 -9.09
N VAL A 203 -9.01 2.74 -8.84
CA VAL A 203 -7.58 2.49 -8.70
C VAL A 203 -7.25 2.37 -7.22
N HIS A 204 -6.62 1.25 -6.84
CA HIS A 204 -6.00 1.11 -5.52
C HIS A 204 -4.56 1.62 -5.62
N ILE A 205 -4.22 2.67 -4.86
CA ILE A 205 -2.85 3.15 -4.76
C ILE A 205 -2.29 2.84 -3.37
N GLN A 206 -1.08 2.27 -3.34
CA GLN A 206 -0.38 1.91 -2.12
C GLN A 206 1.02 2.50 -2.13
N PHE A 207 1.46 3.03 -0.99
CA PHE A 207 2.80 3.61 -0.86
C PHE A 207 3.67 2.76 0.05
N HIS A 208 4.95 2.66 -0.32
CA HIS A 208 5.96 2.00 0.50
C HIS A 208 7.12 2.96 0.77
N LYS A 209 7.71 2.83 1.93
CA LYS A 209 8.96 3.48 2.31
C LYS A 209 9.91 2.42 2.87
N ASP A 210 11.03 2.21 2.18
CA ASP A 210 12.03 1.18 2.55
C ASP A 210 11.37 -0.19 2.78
N GLY A 211 10.46 -0.59 1.87
CA GLY A 211 9.72 -1.86 1.89
C GLY A 211 8.54 -1.92 2.88
N LYS A 212 8.30 -0.91 3.71
CA LYS A 212 7.17 -0.85 4.64
C LYS A 212 6.01 -0.08 4.02
N ILE A 213 4.80 -0.61 4.14
CA ILE A 213 3.58 0.07 3.67
C ILE A 213 3.26 1.24 4.59
N VAL A 214 3.00 2.40 4.00
CA VAL A 214 2.77 3.66 4.70
C VAL A 214 1.37 4.20 4.38
N ASP A 215 0.66 4.62 5.42
CA ASP A 215 -0.60 5.35 5.28
C ASP A 215 -0.31 6.80 4.86
N PRO A 216 -0.74 7.23 3.66
CA PRO A 216 -0.43 8.57 3.16
C PRO A 216 -1.15 9.70 3.89
N PHE A 217 -2.12 9.41 4.75
CA PHE A 217 -2.85 10.43 5.53
C PHE A 217 -2.13 10.80 6.82
N ILE A 218 -1.37 9.86 7.40
CA ILE A 218 -0.64 10.09 8.66
C ILE A 218 0.89 10.04 8.50
N GLY A 219 1.41 9.49 7.38
CA GLY A 219 2.84 9.35 7.13
C GLY A 219 3.53 8.29 8.00
N GLU A 220 2.77 7.34 8.57
CA GLU A 220 3.28 6.24 9.37
C GLU A 220 2.92 4.88 8.75
N ALA A 221 3.49 3.80 9.27
CA ALA A 221 3.18 2.46 8.79
C ALA A 221 1.68 2.15 8.93
N VAL A 222 1.11 1.46 7.93
CA VAL A 222 -0.26 0.92 8.00
C VAL A 222 -0.35 -0.02 9.20
N GLY A 223 -1.46 0.06 9.95
CA GLY A 223 -1.65 -0.69 11.19
C GLY A 223 -1.04 -0.03 12.45
N ALA A 224 -0.59 1.23 12.34
CA ALA A 224 -0.02 1.97 13.48
C ALA A 224 -1.04 2.41 14.54
N GLY A 225 -2.31 2.20 14.31
CA GLY A 225 -3.43 2.64 15.14
C GLY A 225 -4.05 3.96 14.67
N CYS A 226 -5.30 4.20 15.08
CA CYS A 226 -6.03 5.41 14.72
C CYS A 226 -5.81 6.56 15.71
N GLY A 227 -6.29 7.77 15.36
CA GLY A 227 -6.22 8.96 16.22
C GLY A 227 -4.80 9.54 16.40
N ARG A 228 -3.86 9.15 15.56
CA ARG A 228 -2.47 9.62 15.60
C ARG A 228 -2.32 11.01 14.95
N PRO A 229 -1.28 11.77 15.31
CA PRO A 229 -0.96 13.01 14.62
C PRO A 229 -0.76 12.77 13.12
N THR A 230 -1.36 13.60 12.30
CA THR A 230 -1.28 13.48 10.85
C THR A 230 -0.07 14.20 10.29
N ARG A 231 0.70 13.51 9.43
CA ARG A 231 1.77 14.06 8.59
C ARG A 231 1.52 13.63 7.16
N PRO A 232 0.51 14.22 6.50
CA PRO A 232 0.07 13.73 5.20
C PRO A 232 1.19 13.80 4.16
N LEU A 233 1.31 12.73 3.39
CA LEU A 233 2.27 12.61 2.30
C LEU A 233 1.72 13.16 0.99
N TRP A 234 0.44 13.51 0.96
CA TRP A 234 -0.19 14.10 -0.21
C TRP A 234 0.37 15.49 -0.52
N ALA A 235 0.54 15.80 -1.79
CA ALA A 235 0.96 17.13 -2.23
C ALA A 235 -0.04 18.19 -1.75
N LYS A 236 0.44 19.40 -1.44
CA LYS A 236 -0.43 20.52 -1.03
C LYS A 236 -1.47 20.88 -2.09
N SER A 237 -1.17 20.62 -3.36
CA SER A 237 -2.09 20.79 -4.49
C SER A 237 -3.12 19.67 -4.59
N ALA A 238 -2.86 18.51 -3.98
CA ALA A 238 -3.79 17.40 -3.95
C ALA A 238 -4.96 17.75 -3.03
N ARG A 239 -6.17 17.73 -3.58
CA ARG A 239 -7.41 18.02 -2.82
C ARG A 239 -7.92 16.80 -2.06
N VAL A 240 -6.99 15.99 -1.56
CA VAL A 240 -7.30 14.77 -0.82
C VAL A 240 -7.84 15.13 0.55
N GLN A 241 -9.15 15.05 0.72
CA GLN A 241 -9.84 15.30 1.98
C GLN A 241 -10.41 14.00 2.55
N TYR A 242 -10.37 13.89 3.88
CA TYR A 242 -11.06 12.81 4.54
C TYR A 242 -12.54 13.19 4.70
N LEU A 243 -13.42 12.38 4.12
CA LEU A 243 -14.85 12.43 4.39
C LEU A 243 -15.21 11.23 5.26
N SER A 244 -15.88 11.46 6.39
CA SER A 244 -16.26 10.38 7.33
C SER A 244 -17.26 9.38 6.74
N PHE A 245 -17.92 9.75 5.66
CA PHE A 245 -18.93 8.95 4.99
C PHE A 245 -18.90 9.23 3.48
N ALA A 246 -19.08 8.20 2.66
CA ALA A 246 -19.27 8.33 1.22
C ALA A 246 -20.32 7.32 0.74
N LEU A 247 -21.36 7.81 0.07
CA LEU A 247 -22.29 7.00 -0.68
C LEU A 247 -21.77 6.91 -2.12
N TYR A 248 -21.20 5.76 -2.49
CA TYR A 248 -20.64 5.57 -3.81
C TYR A 248 -21.69 5.28 -4.87
N ALA A 249 -22.66 4.42 -4.56
CA ALA A 249 -23.75 4.07 -5.45
C ALA A 249 -25.03 3.82 -4.68
N ALA A 250 -26.16 4.18 -5.28
CA ALA A 250 -27.50 3.82 -4.85
C ALA A 250 -28.31 3.35 -6.05
N GLY A 251 -29.12 2.35 -5.86
CA GLY A 251 -29.96 1.79 -6.93
C GLY A 251 -31.16 1.04 -6.37
N PHE A 252 -32.07 0.68 -7.25
CA PHE A 252 -33.20 -0.19 -6.95
C PHE A 252 -32.90 -1.60 -7.42
N SER A 253 -33.27 -2.59 -6.63
CA SER A 253 -33.21 -4.02 -7.01
C SER A 253 -34.64 -4.56 -7.03
N ASP A 254 -34.93 -5.36 -8.02
CA ASP A 254 -36.18 -6.13 -8.14
C ASP A 254 -36.18 -7.41 -7.31
N HIS A 255 -35.05 -7.69 -6.65
CA HIS A 255 -34.89 -8.86 -5.79
C HIS A 255 -34.60 -8.47 -4.36
N SER A 256 -35.14 -9.24 -3.40
CA SER A 256 -34.82 -9.07 -1.99
C SER A 256 -33.34 -9.32 -1.75
N VAL A 257 -32.62 -8.29 -1.33
CA VAL A 257 -31.17 -8.40 -1.04
C VAL A 257 -31.02 -9.07 0.31
N THR A 258 -30.82 -10.38 0.33
CA THR A 258 -30.36 -11.08 1.52
C THR A 258 -28.83 -11.07 1.53
N GLY A 259 -28.23 -10.10 2.21
CA GLY A 259 -26.86 -10.15 2.71
C GLY A 259 -25.72 -9.75 1.79
N ASN A 260 -25.91 -9.58 0.47
CA ASN A 260 -24.89 -9.06 -0.45
C ASN A 260 -25.54 -8.14 -1.45
N ALA A 261 -25.07 -6.90 -1.55
CA ALA A 261 -25.54 -5.97 -2.55
C ALA A 261 -25.30 -6.54 -3.97
N VAL A 262 -26.34 -6.86 -4.67
CA VAL A 262 -26.27 -7.29 -6.08
C VAL A 262 -26.39 -6.04 -6.92
N TYR A 263 -25.29 -5.55 -7.47
CA TYR A 263 -25.35 -4.55 -8.52
C TYR A 263 -25.81 -5.24 -9.80
N SER A 264 -27.08 -5.12 -10.17
CA SER A 264 -27.51 -5.54 -11.50
C SER A 264 -26.88 -4.60 -12.53
N SER A 265 -26.16 -5.14 -13.49
CA SER A 265 -25.65 -4.43 -14.64
C SER A 265 -26.77 -4.11 -15.63
N ALA A 266 -27.82 -3.45 -15.17
CA ALA A 266 -28.83 -2.92 -16.08
C ALA A 266 -28.18 -1.83 -16.93
N ARG A 267 -27.82 -2.16 -18.15
CA ARG A 267 -27.32 -1.26 -19.20
C ARG A 267 -28.38 -0.28 -19.71
N SER A 268 -29.43 -0.06 -18.94
CA SER A 268 -30.49 0.89 -19.32
C SER A 268 -30.50 2.06 -18.36
N PRO A 269 -30.35 3.29 -18.85
CA PRO A 269 -30.51 4.45 -18.01
C PRO A 269 -31.97 4.55 -17.61
N VAL A 270 -32.27 4.47 -16.32
CA VAL A 270 -33.53 4.98 -15.80
C VAL A 270 -33.47 6.48 -15.97
N SER A 271 -34.14 7.01 -16.98
CA SER A 271 -34.43 8.43 -17.07
C SER A 271 -35.39 8.77 -15.94
N LEU A 272 -34.95 9.50 -14.95
CA LEU A 272 -35.84 10.10 -13.96
C LEU A 272 -36.73 11.09 -14.70
N PRO A 273 -38.06 11.07 -14.49
CA PRO A 273 -38.91 12.12 -15.01
C PRO A 273 -38.52 13.46 -14.39
N ARG A 274 -38.56 14.51 -15.21
CA ARG A 274 -38.28 15.88 -14.80
C ARG A 274 -39.38 16.39 -13.88
#